data_9b80d91cff3a15d6f41b3d4ff70e9d9c
#
_entry.id   9b80d91cff3a15d6f41b3d4ff70e9d9c
#
_cell.length_a   1.000
_cell.length_b   1.000
_cell.length_c   1.000
_cell.angle_alpha   90.00
_cell.angle_beta   90.00
_cell.angle_gamma   90.00
#
_symmetry.space_group_name_H-M   'P 1'
#
loop_
_entity.id
_entity.type
_entity.pdbx_description
1 polymer ?
#
loop_
_entity_poly.entity_id
_entity_poly.type
_entity_poly.pdbx_seq_one_letter_code
_entity_poly.pdbx_strand_id
1 'polypeptide(L)'
;VYATVADMRAEGVTPAMAGDTRLAVLLEEATRTIDKVTGWHFEPRSATLHFDGRGTPSLWPPVPPIRLYRLALYGEDVSFSKERLVVVGAPVGPGFDGPRLTFRHGRVFPRGEGNVTVGARWGYTETDGTPEGRTPLAIRRACMLLVLRSLSPLADEDSLEERTRWRVVEERTREQSYRLDSIRPAVRPLTGEPEVDTLLAPYVKPSLPGAA
;
A
#
# COMPACT_ATOMS: atom_id res chain seq x y z
N VAL A 1 7.87 -6.88 -3.36
CA VAL A 1 6.72 -7.77 -3.08
C VAL A 1 6.47 -7.85 -1.58
N TYR A 2 5.19 -7.92 -1.17
CA TYR A 2 4.81 -7.83 0.26
C TYR A 2 4.86 -9.15 1.01
N ALA A 3 4.90 -10.27 0.32
CA ALA A 3 5.16 -11.59 0.87
C ALA A 3 6.07 -12.38 -0.07
N THR A 4 6.70 -13.43 0.44
CA THR A 4 7.65 -14.26 -0.30
C THR A 4 7.06 -15.63 -0.62
N VAL A 5 7.68 -16.36 -1.55
CA VAL A 5 7.33 -17.77 -1.82
C VAL A 5 7.48 -18.61 -0.53
N ALA A 6 8.51 -18.34 0.27
CA ALA A 6 8.71 -19.03 1.55
C ALA A 6 7.54 -18.78 2.52
N ASP A 7 6.97 -17.56 2.53
CA ASP A 7 5.79 -17.25 3.36
C ASP A 7 4.59 -18.08 2.92
N MET A 8 4.36 -18.19 1.60
CA MET A 8 3.28 -19.01 1.06
C MET A 8 3.46 -20.50 1.39
N ARG A 9 4.70 -21.00 1.35
CA ARG A 9 5.02 -22.38 1.76
C ARG A 9 4.75 -22.62 3.25
N ALA A 10 5.08 -21.64 4.09
CA ALA A 10 4.81 -21.70 5.53
C ALA A 10 3.31 -21.73 5.85
N GLU A 11 2.48 -21.09 5.02
CA GLU A 11 1.02 -21.12 5.12
C GLU A 11 0.37 -22.38 4.48
N GLY A 12 1.17 -23.34 4.06
CA GLY A 12 0.69 -24.65 3.59
C GLY A 12 0.50 -24.78 2.07
N VAL A 13 0.90 -23.78 1.27
CA VAL A 13 0.84 -23.89 -0.19
C VAL A 13 1.93 -24.88 -0.67
N THR A 14 1.52 -26.04 -1.19
CA THR A 14 2.45 -27.07 -1.64
C THR A 14 2.92 -26.83 -3.08
N PRO A 15 4.06 -27.43 -3.49
CA PRO A 15 4.50 -27.38 -4.89
C PRO A 15 3.49 -27.98 -5.88
N ALA A 16 2.66 -28.92 -5.42
CA ALA A 16 1.59 -29.49 -6.24
C ALA A 16 0.46 -28.50 -6.52
N MET A 17 0.19 -27.57 -5.60
CA MET A 17 -0.83 -26.52 -5.79
C MET A 17 -0.32 -25.43 -6.74
N ALA A 18 0.91 -25.00 -6.57
CA ALA A 18 1.54 -24.03 -7.46
C ALA A 18 3.06 -24.08 -7.35
N GLY A 19 3.76 -24.09 -8.49
CA GLY A 19 5.21 -23.98 -8.55
C GLY A 19 5.72 -22.60 -8.14
N ASP A 20 6.98 -22.50 -7.73
CA ASP A 20 7.58 -21.26 -7.20
C ASP A 20 7.55 -20.10 -8.20
N THR A 21 7.77 -20.37 -9.49
CA THR A 21 7.69 -19.35 -10.55
C THR A 21 6.29 -18.74 -10.63
N ARG A 22 5.25 -19.57 -10.57
CA ARG A 22 3.86 -19.09 -10.57
C ARG A 22 3.55 -18.30 -9.32
N LEU A 23 3.96 -18.77 -8.14
CA LEU A 23 3.77 -18.04 -6.89
C LEU A 23 4.45 -16.68 -6.93
N ALA A 24 5.65 -16.56 -7.48
CA ALA A 24 6.36 -15.30 -7.61
C ALA A 24 5.56 -14.28 -8.47
N VAL A 25 4.97 -14.73 -9.58
CA VAL A 25 4.13 -13.89 -10.44
C VAL A 25 2.87 -13.45 -9.70
N LEU A 26 2.16 -14.37 -9.04
CA LEU A 26 0.94 -14.05 -8.28
C LEU A 26 1.21 -13.07 -7.13
N LEU A 27 2.35 -13.21 -6.44
CA LEU A 27 2.79 -12.29 -5.40
C LEU A 27 3.07 -10.88 -5.95
N GLU A 28 3.65 -10.79 -7.15
CA GLU A 28 3.87 -9.51 -7.80
C GLU A 28 2.55 -8.86 -8.22
N GLU A 29 1.61 -9.61 -8.79
CA GLU A 29 0.27 -9.13 -9.16
C GLU A 29 -0.52 -8.64 -7.94
N ALA A 30 -0.53 -9.42 -6.86
CA ALA A 30 -1.15 -9.03 -5.59
C ALA A 30 -0.53 -7.76 -5.02
N THR A 31 0.79 -7.64 -5.05
CA THR A 31 1.51 -6.43 -4.61
C THR A 31 1.07 -5.20 -5.41
N ARG A 32 1.03 -5.29 -6.74
CA ARG A 32 0.59 -4.18 -7.61
C ARG A 32 -0.88 -3.82 -7.40
N THR A 33 -1.72 -4.82 -7.15
CA THR A 33 -3.14 -4.60 -6.82
C THR A 33 -3.27 -3.80 -5.53
N ILE A 34 -2.54 -4.17 -4.49
CA ILE A 34 -2.52 -3.46 -3.21
C ILE A 34 -2.00 -2.02 -3.40
N ASP A 35 -0.89 -1.81 -4.12
CA ASP A 35 -0.35 -0.47 -4.42
C ASP A 35 -1.41 0.41 -5.10
N LYS A 36 -2.11 -0.15 -6.10
CA LYS A 36 -3.14 0.57 -6.86
C LYS A 36 -4.35 0.95 -6.01
N VAL A 37 -4.81 0.04 -5.16
CA VAL A 37 -6.01 0.21 -4.33
C VAL A 37 -5.76 1.19 -3.19
N THR A 38 -4.61 1.06 -2.52
CA THR A 38 -4.27 1.90 -1.35
C THR A 38 -3.68 3.26 -1.74
N GLY A 39 -3.05 3.36 -2.91
CA GLY A 39 -2.29 4.53 -3.34
C GLY A 39 -0.93 4.68 -2.63
N TRP A 40 -0.48 3.64 -1.89
CA TRP A 40 0.81 3.58 -1.21
C TRP A 40 1.65 2.43 -1.75
N HIS A 41 2.96 2.45 -1.47
CA HIS A 41 3.77 1.24 -1.49
C HIS A 41 4.33 0.97 -0.08
N PHE A 42 4.41 -0.30 0.29
CA PHE A 42 4.66 -0.74 1.66
C PHE A 42 6.03 -1.39 1.84
N GLU A 43 6.93 -1.15 0.92
CA GLU A 43 8.33 -1.57 1.00
C GLU A 43 9.26 -0.39 0.72
N PRO A 44 10.49 -0.37 1.30
CA PRO A 44 11.43 0.71 1.06
C PRO A 44 11.89 0.76 -0.41
N ARG A 45 11.62 1.88 -1.10
CA ARG A 45 12.07 2.14 -2.48
C ARG A 45 12.84 3.46 -2.52
N SER A 46 14.03 3.46 -3.15
CA SER A 46 14.80 4.69 -3.34
C SER A 46 14.29 5.42 -4.58
N ALA A 47 13.97 6.69 -4.42
CA ALA A 47 13.55 7.55 -5.52
C ALA A 47 13.89 9.01 -5.24
N THR A 48 14.04 9.78 -6.30
CA THR A 48 14.08 11.24 -6.27
C THR A 48 12.78 11.77 -6.83
N LEU A 49 12.05 12.53 -6.02
CA LEU A 49 10.76 13.12 -6.36
C LEU A 49 10.90 14.63 -6.47
N HIS A 50 10.15 15.20 -7.42
CA HIS A 50 10.06 16.64 -7.64
C HIS A 50 8.72 17.15 -7.19
N PHE A 51 8.71 18.28 -6.50
CA PHE A 51 7.52 18.89 -5.91
C PHE A 51 7.44 20.37 -6.23
N ASP A 52 6.22 20.87 -6.27
CA ASP A 52 5.94 22.29 -6.35
C ASP A 52 6.00 22.91 -4.96
N GLY A 53 6.86 23.88 -4.78
CA GLY A 53 6.91 24.66 -3.57
C GLY A 53 5.75 25.66 -3.53
N ARG A 54 5.12 25.81 -2.36
CA ARG A 54 3.95 26.68 -2.15
C ARG A 54 4.23 27.94 -1.36
N GLY A 55 5.48 28.23 -1.02
CA GLY A 55 5.85 29.32 -0.10
C GLY A 55 5.50 29.03 1.34
N THR A 56 5.30 27.77 1.70
CA THR A 56 4.96 27.33 3.06
C THR A 56 6.13 26.59 3.70
N PRO A 57 6.22 26.55 5.03
CA PRO A 57 7.27 25.79 5.70
C PRO A 57 7.11 24.28 5.58
N SER A 58 5.94 23.80 5.17
CA SER A 58 5.62 22.36 5.10
C SER A 58 5.37 21.90 3.66
N LEU A 59 5.85 20.69 3.37
CA LEU A 59 5.66 19.93 2.14
C LEU A 59 5.07 18.57 2.50
N TRP A 60 4.07 18.13 1.73
CA TRP A 60 3.39 16.84 1.92
C TRP A 60 3.73 15.90 0.77
N PRO A 61 4.72 15.00 0.95
CA PRO A 61 5.04 14.02 -0.08
C PRO A 61 3.91 12.98 -0.23
N PRO A 62 3.76 12.38 -1.42
CA PRO A 62 2.71 11.39 -1.68
C PRO A 62 2.92 10.06 -0.95
N VAL A 63 4.15 9.78 -0.49
CA VAL A 63 4.55 8.55 0.21
C VAL A 63 5.42 8.94 1.41
N PRO A 64 5.33 8.23 2.54
CA PRO A 64 6.16 8.51 3.70
C PRO A 64 7.66 8.37 3.39
N PRO A 65 8.48 9.38 3.69
CA PRO A 65 9.92 9.22 3.66
C PRO A 65 10.39 8.37 4.84
N ILE A 66 11.26 7.39 4.57
CA ILE A 66 11.94 6.58 5.58
C ILE A 66 13.26 7.27 5.96
N ARG A 67 14.04 7.64 4.95
CA ARG A 67 15.33 8.30 5.12
C ARG A 67 15.59 9.26 3.97
N LEU A 68 15.82 10.53 4.30
CA LEU A 68 16.26 11.53 3.33
C LEU A 68 17.77 11.44 3.13
N TYR A 69 18.21 11.56 1.89
CA TYR A 69 19.61 11.68 1.53
C TYR A 69 19.91 12.92 0.66
N ARG A 70 18.89 13.53 0.07
CA ARG A 70 19.04 14.76 -0.72
C ARG A 70 17.83 15.68 -0.56
N LEU A 71 18.10 16.98 -0.46
CA LEU A 71 17.10 18.03 -0.57
C LEU A 71 17.71 19.15 -1.40
N ALA A 72 17.06 19.52 -2.50
CA ALA A 72 17.48 20.66 -3.30
C ALA A 72 16.30 21.61 -3.55
N LEU A 73 16.60 22.91 -3.59
CA LEU A 73 15.68 23.99 -3.90
C LEU A 73 16.22 24.74 -5.10
N TYR A 74 15.40 24.86 -6.17
CA TYR A 74 15.84 25.44 -7.46
C TYR A 74 17.10 24.78 -8.04
N GLY A 75 17.28 23.48 -7.80
CA GLY A 75 18.44 22.71 -8.26
C GLY A 75 19.66 22.81 -7.34
N GLU A 76 19.69 23.71 -6.39
CA GLU A 76 20.78 23.84 -5.43
C GLU A 76 20.58 22.95 -4.20
N ASP A 77 21.58 22.15 -3.87
CA ASP A 77 21.53 21.27 -2.73
C ASP A 77 21.51 22.05 -1.42
N VAL A 78 20.57 21.69 -0.56
CA VAL A 78 20.35 22.32 0.74
C VAL A 78 20.74 21.36 1.84
N SER A 79 21.66 21.78 2.71
CA SER A 79 21.97 21.01 3.91
C SER A 79 20.76 21.01 4.85
N PHE A 80 20.39 19.82 5.32
CA PHE A 80 19.32 19.63 6.27
C PHE A 80 19.83 18.83 7.48
N SER A 81 19.36 19.21 8.66
CA SER A 81 19.60 18.51 9.92
C SER A 81 18.27 18.35 10.64
N LYS A 82 18.20 17.48 11.65
CA LYS A 82 17.01 17.32 12.50
C LYS A 82 16.58 18.62 13.19
N GLU A 83 17.52 19.56 13.38
CA GLU A 83 17.24 20.87 13.96
C GLU A 83 16.55 21.81 12.97
N ARG A 84 16.83 21.67 11.68
CA ARG A 84 16.32 22.55 10.62
C ARG A 84 15.12 21.97 9.88
N LEU A 85 15.02 20.66 9.79
CA LEU A 85 13.95 19.95 9.06
C LEU A 85 13.36 18.84 9.93
N VAL A 86 12.06 18.95 10.18
CA VAL A 86 11.27 17.88 10.78
C VAL A 86 10.78 16.98 9.68
N VAL A 87 11.02 15.69 9.80
CA VAL A 87 10.54 14.66 8.89
C VAL A 87 9.53 13.80 9.63
N VAL A 88 8.28 13.84 9.18
CA VAL A 88 7.24 12.92 9.60
C VAL A 88 7.09 11.90 8.48
N GLY A 89 7.41 10.65 8.77
CA GLY A 89 7.48 9.59 7.76
C GLY A 89 7.41 8.20 8.37
N ALA A 90 8.03 7.25 7.70
CA ALA A 90 8.10 5.85 8.14
C ALA A 90 9.42 5.57 8.92
N PRO A 91 9.46 4.52 9.74
CA PRO A 91 8.34 3.65 10.11
C PRO A 91 7.24 4.40 10.83
N VAL A 92 5.99 4.13 10.42
CA VAL A 92 4.82 4.81 10.99
C VAL A 92 4.44 4.20 12.35
N GLY A 93 3.96 5.06 13.23
CA GLY A 93 3.45 4.67 14.54
C GLY A 93 1.99 5.09 14.74
N PRO A 94 1.42 4.81 15.91
CA PRO A 94 0.09 5.28 16.28
C PRO A 94 -0.03 6.80 16.13
N GLY A 95 -1.14 7.27 15.55
CA GLY A 95 -1.38 8.71 15.36
C GLY A 95 -0.64 9.33 14.17
N PHE A 96 -0.15 8.50 13.23
CA PHE A 96 0.39 9.00 11.98
C PHE A 96 -0.70 9.69 11.15
N ASP A 97 -0.56 11.01 10.99
CA ASP A 97 -1.50 11.89 10.28
C ASP A 97 -1.13 12.16 8.82
N GLY A 98 -0.11 11.46 8.34
CA GLY A 98 0.39 11.57 6.97
C GLY A 98 1.83 12.09 6.89
N PRO A 99 2.49 11.87 5.75
CA PRO A 99 3.88 12.24 5.55
C PRO A 99 4.02 13.75 5.43
N ARG A 100 5.04 14.31 6.09
CA ARG A 100 5.29 15.75 6.08
C ARG A 100 6.76 16.06 6.27
N LEU A 101 7.25 17.00 5.48
CA LEU A 101 8.55 17.64 5.66
C LEU A 101 8.30 19.07 6.10
N THR A 102 8.84 19.53 7.22
CA THR A 102 8.60 20.88 7.74
C THR A 102 9.91 21.56 8.11
N PHE A 103 10.20 22.67 7.46
CA PHE A 103 11.32 23.53 7.89
C PHE A 103 11.00 24.19 9.22
N ARG A 104 12.02 24.28 10.08
CA ARG A 104 12.00 25.08 11.31
C ARG A 104 12.57 26.47 11.04
N HIS A 105 12.38 27.36 12.01
CA HIS A 105 13.04 28.68 12.06
C HIS A 105 12.73 29.60 10.86
N GLY A 106 11.47 29.63 10.41
CA GLY A 106 11.00 30.59 9.42
C GLY A 106 11.41 30.32 7.97
N ARG A 107 12.17 29.24 7.70
CA ARG A 107 12.46 28.83 6.33
C ARG A 107 11.22 28.22 5.68
N VAL A 108 11.05 28.45 4.37
CA VAL A 108 9.93 27.93 3.59
C VAL A 108 10.43 27.17 2.36
N PHE A 109 9.59 26.26 1.85
CA PHE A 109 9.74 25.73 0.49
C PHE A 109 9.29 26.81 -0.49
N PRO A 110 10.18 27.37 -1.30
CA PRO A 110 9.88 28.54 -2.11
C PRO A 110 8.80 28.22 -3.14
N ARG A 111 7.98 29.21 -3.49
CA ARG A 111 6.92 29.03 -4.48
C ARG A 111 7.48 28.80 -5.86
N GLY A 112 7.01 27.76 -6.57
CA GLY A 112 7.43 27.41 -7.93
C GLY A 112 7.06 26.00 -8.30
N GLU A 113 7.07 25.70 -9.61
CA GLU A 113 6.77 24.37 -10.16
C GLU A 113 8.05 23.53 -10.21
N GLY A 114 8.00 22.29 -9.74
CA GLY A 114 9.10 21.34 -9.76
C GLY A 114 10.39 21.81 -9.06
N ASN A 115 10.31 22.89 -8.31
CA ASN A 115 11.46 23.59 -7.75
C ASN A 115 12.01 22.99 -6.44
N VAL A 116 11.35 21.97 -5.90
CA VAL A 116 11.79 21.23 -4.72
C VAL A 116 12.11 19.80 -5.13
N THR A 117 13.35 19.39 -4.97
CA THR A 117 13.79 18.02 -5.25
C THR A 117 14.12 17.31 -3.94
N VAL A 118 13.49 16.16 -3.71
CA VAL A 118 13.72 15.34 -2.51
C VAL A 118 14.16 13.96 -2.92
N GLY A 119 15.41 13.61 -2.62
CA GLY A 119 15.94 12.26 -2.71
C GLY A 119 15.78 11.55 -1.37
N ALA A 120 15.04 10.46 -1.36
CA ALA A 120 14.77 9.70 -0.15
C ALA A 120 14.56 8.21 -0.43
N ARG A 121 14.61 7.44 0.65
CA ARG A 121 14.01 6.13 0.68
C ARG A 121 12.58 6.29 1.15
N TRP A 122 11.63 5.82 0.36
CA TRP A 122 10.20 6.04 0.52
C TRP A 122 9.48 4.72 0.78
N GLY A 123 8.39 4.75 1.50
CA GLY A 123 7.52 3.60 1.72
C GLY A 123 6.70 3.75 2.99
N TYR A 124 5.51 3.17 3.00
CA TYR A 124 4.71 3.07 4.21
C TYR A 124 5.10 1.80 4.96
N THR A 125 5.99 1.88 5.92
CA THR A 125 6.46 0.74 6.73
C THR A 125 5.99 0.88 8.17
N GLU A 126 5.89 -0.23 8.90
CA GLU A 126 5.64 -0.26 10.34
C GLU A 126 6.92 -0.57 11.11
N THR A 127 6.96 -0.18 12.37
CA THR A 127 8.10 -0.39 13.25
C THR A 127 8.35 -1.88 13.53
N ASP A 128 9.59 -2.32 13.33
CA ASP A 128 10.07 -3.68 13.65
C ASP A 128 11.39 -3.67 14.44
N GLY A 129 11.79 -2.49 14.91
CA GLY A 129 13.08 -2.27 15.58
C GLY A 129 14.21 -1.88 14.63
N THR A 130 14.01 -1.98 13.32
CA THR A 130 14.99 -1.50 12.32
C THR A 130 14.69 -0.06 11.90
N PRO A 131 15.70 0.69 11.40
CA PRO A 131 15.49 2.06 10.91
C PRO A 131 14.55 2.16 9.71
N GLU A 132 14.41 1.10 8.91
CA GLU A 132 13.57 1.07 7.72
C GLU A 132 12.16 0.55 8.00
N GLY A 133 12.01 -0.22 9.07
CA GLY A 133 10.78 -0.93 9.36
C GLY A 133 10.50 -2.06 8.36
N ARG A 134 9.34 -2.66 8.49
CA ARG A 134 8.89 -3.75 7.62
C ARG A 134 7.57 -3.40 6.93
N THR A 135 7.24 -4.17 5.91
CA THR A 135 5.87 -4.19 5.36
C THR A 135 4.87 -4.49 6.49
N PRO A 136 3.80 -3.69 6.65
CA PRO A 136 2.79 -3.94 7.69
C PRO A 136 2.22 -5.36 7.59
N LEU A 137 2.05 -6.00 8.75
CA LEU A 137 1.60 -7.40 8.81
C LEU A 137 0.22 -7.58 8.15
N ALA A 138 -0.66 -6.60 8.28
CA ALA A 138 -1.97 -6.62 7.61
C ALA A 138 -1.83 -6.62 6.08
N ILE A 139 -0.91 -5.83 5.54
CA ILE A 139 -0.62 -5.77 4.09
C ILE A 139 -0.01 -7.09 3.61
N ARG A 140 0.93 -7.66 4.38
CA ARG A 140 1.50 -8.98 4.08
C ARG A 140 0.42 -10.06 4.04
N ARG A 141 -0.48 -10.08 5.04
CA ARG A 141 -1.60 -11.01 5.09
C ARG A 141 -2.56 -10.81 3.91
N ALA A 142 -2.92 -9.56 3.59
CA ALA A 142 -3.76 -9.24 2.45
C ALA A 142 -3.15 -9.73 1.13
N CYS A 143 -1.84 -9.56 0.94
CA CYS A 143 -1.11 -10.06 -0.22
C CYS A 143 -1.22 -11.60 -0.33
N MET A 144 -0.97 -12.32 0.76
CA MET A 144 -1.08 -13.79 0.78
C MET A 144 -2.51 -14.27 0.50
N LEU A 145 -3.54 -13.60 1.06
CA LEU A 145 -4.93 -13.95 0.78
C LEU A 145 -5.30 -13.76 -0.70
N LEU A 146 -4.87 -12.66 -1.33
CA LEU A 146 -5.07 -12.45 -2.77
C LEU A 146 -4.41 -13.55 -3.60
N VAL A 147 -3.20 -13.97 -3.23
CA VAL A 147 -2.52 -15.08 -3.91
C VAL A 147 -3.28 -16.39 -3.73
N LEU A 148 -3.73 -16.72 -2.51
CA LEU A 148 -4.50 -17.93 -2.24
C LEU A 148 -5.78 -17.99 -3.09
N ARG A 149 -6.48 -16.85 -3.27
CA ARG A 149 -7.65 -16.75 -4.15
C ARG A 149 -7.34 -16.92 -5.63
N SER A 150 -6.09 -16.73 -6.02
CA SER A 150 -5.63 -16.80 -7.42
C SER A 150 -4.85 -18.08 -7.73
N LEU A 151 -4.81 -19.05 -6.82
CA LEU A 151 -4.04 -20.29 -7.03
C LEU A 151 -4.60 -21.17 -8.13
N SER A 152 -5.93 -21.22 -8.28
CA SER A 152 -6.56 -22.00 -9.34
C SER A 152 -6.20 -21.46 -10.72
N PRO A 153 -5.89 -22.33 -11.72
CA PRO A 153 -5.64 -21.91 -13.10
C PRO A 153 -6.81 -21.11 -13.67
N LEU A 154 -6.52 -20.10 -14.50
CA LEU A 154 -7.57 -19.32 -15.17
C LEU A 154 -8.40 -20.14 -16.15
N ALA A 155 -7.84 -21.21 -16.68
CA ALA A 155 -8.49 -22.12 -17.62
C ALA A 155 -9.32 -23.23 -16.94
N ASP A 156 -9.38 -23.27 -15.62
CA ASP A 156 -10.16 -24.22 -14.87
C ASP A 156 -11.60 -23.70 -14.73
N GLU A 157 -12.55 -24.33 -15.43
CA GLU A 157 -13.96 -23.94 -15.45
C GLU A 157 -14.61 -24.05 -14.06
N ASP A 158 -14.28 -25.08 -13.29
CA ASP A 158 -14.77 -25.25 -11.91
C ASP A 158 -14.31 -24.07 -11.01
N SER A 159 -13.11 -23.55 -11.24
CA SER A 159 -12.58 -22.40 -10.52
C SER A 159 -13.31 -21.10 -10.85
N LEU A 160 -13.85 -20.96 -12.05
CA LEU A 160 -14.66 -19.80 -12.44
C LEU A 160 -16.02 -19.83 -11.75
N GLU A 161 -16.63 -20.99 -11.61
CA GLU A 161 -17.88 -21.17 -10.86
C GLU A 161 -17.66 -20.91 -9.36
N GLU A 162 -16.59 -21.44 -8.77
CA GLU A 162 -16.23 -21.18 -7.36
C GLU A 162 -15.97 -19.70 -7.10
N ARG A 163 -15.30 -18.99 -8.02
CA ARG A 163 -15.07 -17.54 -7.91
C ARG A 163 -16.33 -16.72 -8.00
N THR A 164 -17.38 -17.22 -8.61
CA THR A 164 -18.68 -16.55 -8.73
C THR A 164 -19.64 -16.93 -7.61
N ARG A 165 -19.46 -18.07 -6.93
CA ARG A 165 -20.34 -18.57 -5.86
C ARG A 165 -20.55 -17.58 -4.72
N TRP A 166 -19.52 -16.82 -4.32
CA TRP A 166 -19.67 -15.81 -3.27
C TRP A 166 -20.51 -14.60 -3.68
N ARG A 167 -20.83 -14.47 -4.99
CA ARG A 167 -21.76 -13.47 -5.52
C ARG A 167 -23.21 -13.97 -5.55
N VAL A 168 -23.44 -15.25 -5.24
CA VAL A 168 -24.78 -15.82 -5.21
C VAL A 168 -25.52 -15.26 -4.00
N VAL A 169 -26.48 -14.39 -4.25
CA VAL A 169 -27.28 -13.70 -3.22
C VAL A 169 -28.35 -14.64 -2.67
N GLU A 170 -28.75 -15.66 -3.42
CA GLU A 170 -29.76 -16.65 -3.01
C GLU A 170 -29.58 -17.96 -3.78
N GLU A 171 -29.35 -19.06 -3.08
CA GLU A 171 -29.40 -20.39 -3.64
C GLU A 171 -30.55 -21.15 -2.99
N ARG A 172 -31.53 -21.59 -3.77
CA ARG A 172 -32.65 -22.42 -3.35
C ARG A 172 -32.45 -23.84 -3.82
N THR A 173 -32.19 -24.74 -2.92
CA THR A 173 -32.37 -26.17 -3.15
C THR A 173 -33.70 -26.63 -2.51
N ARG A 174 -34.22 -27.81 -2.93
CA ARG A 174 -35.52 -28.31 -2.46
C ARG A 174 -35.62 -28.46 -0.92
N GLU A 175 -34.51 -28.52 -0.21
CA GLU A 175 -34.44 -28.79 1.22
C GLU A 175 -33.79 -27.70 2.07
N GLN A 176 -33.06 -26.78 1.46
CA GLN A 176 -32.37 -25.69 2.20
C GLN A 176 -32.37 -24.40 1.36
N SER A 177 -32.65 -23.29 2.00
CA SER A 177 -32.49 -21.97 1.42
C SER A 177 -31.44 -21.21 2.21
N TYR A 178 -30.36 -20.80 1.55
CA TYR A 178 -29.36 -19.90 2.11
C TYR A 178 -29.55 -18.52 1.48
N ARG A 179 -29.75 -17.51 2.32
CA ARG A 179 -29.71 -16.13 1.92
C ARG A 179 -28.41 -15.55 2.44
N LEU A 180 -27.43 -15.36 1.57
CA LEU A 180 -26.27 -14.55 1.89
C LEU A 180 -26.72 -13.10 1.93
N ASP A 181 -26.74 -12.53 3.12
CA ASP A 181 -27.01 -11.12 3.30
C ASP A 181 -25.88 -10.36 2.60
N SER A 182 -26.21 -9.69 1.50
CA SER A 182 -25.26 -8.81 0.87
C SER A 182 -24.98 -7.71 1.89
N ILE A 183 -23.80 -7.75 2.51
CA ILE A 183 -23.24 -6.58 3.17
C ILE A 183 -23.28 -5.51 2.09
N ARG A 184 -24.25 -4.60 2.16
CA ARG A 184 -24.32 -3.45 1.27
C ARG A 184 -23.01 -2.71 1.50
N PRO A 185 -22.07 -2.70 0.55
CA PRO A 185 -20.85 -1.93 0.74
C PRO A 185 -21.27 -0.47 0.71
N ALA A 186 -21.35 0.16 1.88
CA ALA A 186 -21.41 1.62 1.98
C ALA A 186 -20.16 2.26 1.36
N VAL A 187 -19.16 1.48 1.05
CA VAL A 187 -17.88 1.83 0.44
C VAL A 187 -17.71 0.98 -0.81
N ARG A 188 -17.22 1.58 -1.91
CA ARG A 188 -16.84 0.82 -3.11
C ARG A 188 -15.89 -0.30 -2.71
N PRO A 189 -16.12 -1.55 -3.14
CA PRO A 189 -15.21 -2.64 -2.83
C PRO A 189 -13.83 -2.30 -3.40
N LEU A 190 -12.79 -2.51 -2.62
CA LEU A 190 -11.41 -2.23 -3.00
C LEU A 190 -10.89 -3.30 -3.97
N THR A 191 -10.89 -4.54 -3.50
CA THR A 191 -10.49 -5.73 -4.28
C THR A 191 -11.69 -6.61 -4.61
N GLY A 192 -12.78 -6.46 -3.88
CA GLY A 192 -13.97 -7.30 -3.95
C GLY A 192 -13.91 -8.53 -3.02
N GLU A 193 -12.83 -8.69 -2.27
CA GLU A 193 -12.66 -9.71 -1.26
C GLU A 193 -12.85 -9.11 0.14
N PRO A 194 -13.95 -9.39 0.85
CA PRO A 194 -14.31 -8.69 2.10
C PRO A 194 -13.23 -8.74 3.18
N GLU A 195 -12.54 -9.88 3.34
CA GLU A 195 -11.46 -10.02 4.31
C GLU A 195 -10.26 -9.15 3.92
N VAL A 196 -9.86 -9.16 2.66
CA VAL A 196 -8.78 -8.33 2.13
C VAL A 196 -9.15 -6.85 2.25
N ASP A 197 -10.36 -6.48 1.84
CA ASP A 197 -10.84 -5.10 1.89
C ASP A 197 -10.84 -4.55 3.33
N THR A 198 -11.19 -5.38 4.32
CA THR A 198 -11.11 -5.02 5.74
C THR A 198 -9.67 -4.76 6.19
N LEU A 199 -8.72 -5.57 5.72
CA LEU A 199 -7.29 -5.38 6.03
C LEU A 199 -6.70 -4.14 5.35
N LEU A 200 -7.15 -3.80 4.14
CA LEU A 200 -6.64 -2.67 3.37
C LEU A 200 -7.30 -1.34 3.73
N ALA A 201 -8.54 -1.33 4.21
CA ALA A 201 -9.31 -0.12 4.50
C ALA A 201 -8.55 0.95 5.32
N PRO A 202 -7.81 0.59 6.39
CA PRO A 202 -7.05 1.57 7.18
C PRO A 202 -5.89 2.24 6.41
N TYR A 203 -5.47 1.63 5.30
CA TYR A 203 -4.31 2.08 4.51
C TYR A 203 -4.71 2.82 3.23
N VAL A 204 -5.99 2.91 2.92
CA VAL A 204 -6.44 3.65 1.73
C VAL A 204 -6.22 5.14 1.93
N LYS A 205 -5.52 5.77 0.98
CA LYS A 205 -5.39 7.23 0.99
C LYS A 205 -6.76 7.89 1.00
N PRO A 206 -7.01 8.84 1.91
CA PRO A 206 -8.22 9.64 1.82
C PRO A 206 -8.22 10.37 0.48
N SER A 207 -9.31 10.22 -0.29
CA SER A 207 -9.54 11.05 -1.48
C SER A 207 -9.65 12.50 -1.03
N LEU A 208 -8.77 13.37 -1.55
CA LEU A 208 -8.90 14.80 -1.31
C LEU A 208 -10.27 15.24 -1.86
N PRO A 209 -11.15 15.85 -1.06
CA PRO A 209 -12.37 16.41 -1.58
C PRO A 209 -12.01 17.52 -2.57
N GLY A 210 -12.36 17.35 -3.85
CA GLY A 210 -12.16 18.36 -4.89
C GLY A 210 -11.32 17.95 -6.11
N ALA A 211 -10.91 16.68 -6.24
CA ALA A 211 -10.34 16.15 -7.48
C ALA A 211 -11.45 15.44 -8.28
N ALA A 212 -12.34 16.18 -8.87
CA ALA A 212 -13.29 15.75 -9.89
C ALA A 212 -13.22 16.72 -11.05
#